data_5bf8a1726f887444ce223791089d62ec
#
_entry.id   5bf8a1726f887444ce223791089d62ec
#
_cell.length_a   1.000
_cell.length_b   1.000
_cell.length_c   1.000
_cell.angle_alpha   90.00
_cell.angle_beta   90.00
_cell.angle_gamma   90.00
#
_symmetry.space_group_name_H-M   'P 1'
#
loop_
_entity.id
_entity.type
_entity.pdbx_description
1 polymer ?
#
loop_
_entity_poly.entity_id
_entity_poly.type
_entity_poly.pdbx_seq_one_letter_code
_entity_poly.pdbx_strand_id
1 'polypeptide(L)'
;MPDGKPDLSGVWEAPFVHDMSKSGKNQEGGGALPYTEWAKQHLGEPTDSQAHCLPPGYTRGLNAPFPIEILQRPDRVVLLYENNNLFHIVYTDGRGHPKDLEPLWSGHSIGKWEGDTLEVDTVGFNEKTVLDTRGNPHSDALHVIEHFKRTDATHIAYDVTIEDPKAYTKPWKNVRTFTLMPNWNLMEFSCEENNKDVTEGHIK
;
A
#
# COMPACT_ATOMS: atom_id res chain seq x y z
N MET A 1 -9.72 -8.00 -20.23
CA MET A 1 -10.81 -6.97 -20.22
C MET A 1 -11.26 -6.64 -21.65
N PRO A 2 -12.49 -6.10 -21.87
CA PRO A 2 -12.97 -5.73 -23.22
C PRO A 2 -12.12 -4.68 -23.94
N ASP A 3 -11.39 -3.86 -23.20
CA ASP A 3 -10.46 -2.83 -23.69
C ASP A 3 -9.07 -3.38 -24.03
N GLY A 4 -8.89 -4.71 -24.00
CA GLY A 4 -7.62 -5.39 -24.28
C GLY A 4 -6.59 -5.33 -23.14
N LYS A 5 -6.93 -4.75 -21.99
CA LYS A 5 -6.04 -4.71 -20.83
C LYS A 5 -6.06 -6.03 -20.07
N PRO A 6 -4.96 -6.43 -19.43
CA PRO A 6 -4.97 -7.58 -18.53
C PRO A 6 -6.04 -7.43 -17.45
N ASP A 7 -6.66 -8.52 -17.07
CA ASP A 7 -7.62 -8.53 -15.97
C ASP A 7 -6.89 -8.78 -14.66
N LEU A 8 -6.90 -7.78 -13.79
CA LEU A 8 -6.31 -7.86 -12.45
C LEU A 8 -7.35 -8.29 -11.40
N SER A 9 -8.63 -8.48 -11.78
CA SER A 9 -9.72 -8.78 -10.84
C SER A 9 -9.48 -10.11 -10.13
N GLY A 10 -9.89 -10.17 -8.87
CA GLY A 10 -9.83 -11.37 -8.03
C GLY A 10 -9.33 -11.07 -6.63
N VAL A 11 -9.34 -12.12 -5.79
CA VAL A 11 -8.78 -12.07 -4.43
C VAL A 11 -7.32 -12.52 -4.48
N TRP A 12 -6.45 -11.69 -3.95
CA TRP A 12 -5.00 -11.88 -4.02
C TRP A 12 -4.39 -11.95 -2.63
N GLU A 13 -3.51 -12.91 -2.41
CA GLU A 13 -2.59 -12.92 -1.28
C GLU A 13 -1.44 -11.95 -1.59
N ALA A 14 -1.42 -10.83 -0.88
CA ALA A 14 -0.25 -9.95 -0.82
C ALA A 14 0.72 -10.51 0.24
N PRO A 15 2.02 -10.59 -0.05
CA PRO A 15 2.97 -11.09 0.94
C PRO A 15 3.06 -10.14 2.13
N PHE A 16 3.06 -10.69 3.35
CA PHE A 16 3.33 -9.91 4.54
C PHE A 16 4.74 -9.31 4.51
N VAL A 17 4.82 -8.00 4.71
CA VAL A 17 6.05 -7.24 4.70
C VAL A 17 6.19 -6.47 6.01
N HIS A 18 7.01 -7.00 6.92
CA HIS A 18 7.31 -6.35 8.17
C HIS A 18 8.23 -5.13 7.99
N ASP A 19 9.22 -5.24 7.13
CA ASP A 19 10.24 -4.21 6.85
C ASP A 19 10.51 -4.16 5.34
N MET A 20 10.07 -3.10 4.69
CA MET A 20 10.24 -2.91 3.25
C MET A 20 11.70 -2.76 2.81
N SER A 21 12.61 -2.49 3.74
CA SER A 21 14.05 -2.40 3.45
C SER A 21 14.72 -3.76 3.27
N LYS A 22 14.13 -4.82 3.79
CA LYS A 22 14.74 -6.15 3.83
C LYS A 22 14.30 -7.00 2.65
N SER A 23 15.23 -7.77 2.11
CA SER A 23 14.92 -8.86 1.18
C SER A 23 14.63 -10.14 1.96
N GLY A 24 13.74 -10.97 1.41
CA GLY A 24 13.30 -12.22 2.02
C GLY A 24 12.56 -13.10 1.01
N LYS A 25 11.89 -14.13 1.49
CA LYS A 25 11.17 -15.10 0.65
C LYS A 25 10.11 -14.43 -0.25
N ASN A 26 9.46 -13.37 0.25
CA ASN A 26 8.28 -12.79 -0.36
C ASN A 26 8.53 -11.41 -0.97
N GLN A 27 9.75 -10.88 -0.85
CA GLN A 27 10.08 -9.54 -1.33
C GLN A 27 11.56 -9.36 -1.63
N GLU A 28 11.85 -8.41 -2.52
CA GLU A 28 13.15 -7.78 -2.64
C GLU A 28 13.04 -6.37 -2.06
N GLY A 29 13.75 -6.12 -0.95
CA GLY A 29 13.67 -4.86 -0.22
C GLY A 29 14.57 -3.78 -0.79
N GLY A 30 14.35 -2.56 -0.35
CA GLY A 30 15.14 -1.38 -0.75
C GLY A 30 16.58 -1.36 -0.26
N GLY A 31 17.00 -2.34 0.54
CA GLY A 31 18.34 -2.40 1.14
C GLY A 31 18.53 -1.36 2.24
N ALA A 32 19.70 -0.78 2.33
CA ALA A 32 19.94 0.33 3.25
C ALA A 32 19.18 1.56 2.79
N LEU A 33 18.08 1.91 3.47
CA LEU A 33 17.25 3.04 3.09
C LEU A 33 18.01 4.36 3.25
N PRO A 34 17.85 5.27 2.28
CA PRO A 34 18.61 6.53 2.23
C PRO A 34 17.95 7.60 3.11
N TYR A 35 17.82 7.34 4.42
CA TYR A 35 17.17 8.25 5.35
C TYR A 35 17.84 9.62 5.41
N THR A 36 17.04 10.66 5.48
CA THR A 36 17.46 11.99 5.95
C THR A 36 17.66 11.99 7.47
N GLU A 37 18.22 13.07 8.01
CA GLU A 37 18.31 13.21 9.48
C GLU A 37 16.91 13.33 10.13
N TRP A 38 15.95 13.95 9.42
CA TRP A 38 14.56 13.98 9.87
C TRP A 38 13.97 12.56 10.01
N ALA A 39 14.12 11.72 9.00
CA ALA A 39 13.59 10.36 9.04
C ALA A 39 14.25 9.51 10.14
N LYS A 40 15.55 9.66 10.39
CA LYS A 40 16.23 8.95 11.48
C LYS A 40 15.68 9.30 12.86
N GLN A 41 15.25 10.55 13.05
CA GLN A 41 14.64 11.02 14.29
C GLN A 41 13.20 10.56 14.46
N HIS A 42 12.51 10.23 13.34
CA HIS A 42 11.10 9.83 13.31
C HIS A 42 10.90 8.31 13.05
N LEU A 43 11.95 7.53 13.14
CA LEU A 43 11.81 6.06 13.03
C LEU A 43 10.92 5.53 14.15
N GLY A 44 9.82 4.86 13.75
CA GLY A 44 8.82 4.36 14.70
C GLY A 44 7.82 5.40 15.18
N GLU A 45 7.85 6.62 14.65
CA GLU A 45 6.87 7.68 14.92
C GLU A 45 6.21 8.14 13.60
N PRO A 46 4.89 8.39 13.57
CA PRO A 46 3.95 8.06 14.65
C PRO A 46 3.91 6.55 14.94
N THR A 47 3.42 6.18 16.12
CA THR A 47 3.12 4.77 16.43
C THR A 47 2.21 4.19 15.35
N ASP A 48 2.36 2.92 15.02
CA ASP A 48 1.52 2.25 14.01
C ASP A 48 0.04 2.52 14.31
N SER A 49 -0.60 3.30 13.45
CA SER A 49 -1.99 3.75 13.61
C SER A 49 -2.98 2.59 13.78
N GLN A 50 -2.66 1.44 13.17
CA GLN A 50 -3.48 0.22 13.27
C GLN A 50 -3.55 -0.32 14.71
N ALA A 51 -2.53 -0.11 15.53
CA ALA A 51 -2.54 -0.46 16.94
C ALA A 51 -3.66 0.29 17.73
N HIS A 52 -4.09 1.42 17.21
CA HIS A 52 -5.17 2.24 17.78
C HIS A 52 -6.48 2.14 16.98
N CYS A 53 -6.65 1.12 16.15
CA CYS A 53 -7.81 0.93 15.27
C CYS A 53 -8.06 2.12 14.31
N LEU A 54 -7.02 2.89 14.00
CA LEU A 54 -7.05 3.92 12.98
C LEU A 54 -6.61 3.34 11.63
N PRO A 55 -6.94 4.00 10.51
CA PRO A 55 -6.50 3.54 9.20
C PRO A 55 -4.97 3.37 9.13
N PRO A 56 -4.46 2.24 8.62
CA PRO A 56 -3.01 1.98 8.56
C PRO A 56 -2.29 2.84 7.52
N GLY A 57 -3.01 3.52 6.65
CA GLY A 57 -2.46 4.11 5.44
C GLY A 57 -2.30 3.09 4.32
N TYR A 58 -1.97 3.56 3.13
CA TYR A 58 -1.96 2.75 1.92
C TYR A 58 -0.88 1.67 1.95
N THR A 59 0.38 2.07 2.05
CA THR A 59 1.53 1.14 2.02
C THR A 59 1.50 0.16 3.19
N ARG A 60 1.21 0.65 4.40
CA ARG A 60 1.13 -0.20 5.60
C ARG A 60 -0.02 -1.21 5.51
N GLY A 61 -1.17 -0.79 4.92
CA GLY A 61 -2.32 -1.67 4.67
C GLY A 61 -1.96 -2.80 3.70
N LEU A 62 -1.26 -2.48 2.59
CA LEU A 62 -0.83 -3.44 1.58
C LEU A 62 0.29 -4.38 2.09
N ASN A 63 0.99 -4.00 3.14
CA ASN A 63 2.03 -4.80 3.79
C ASN A 63 1.48 -5.80 4.82
N ALA A 64 0.19 -5.71 5.16
CA ALA A 64 -0.44 -6.55 6.16
C ALA A 64 -0.67 -7.99 5.64
N PRO A 65 -0.71 -9.00 6.53
CA PRO A 65 -0.90 -10.40 6.16
C PRO A 65 -2.38 -10.74 5.87
N PHE A 66 -3.07 -9.87 5.15
CA PHE A 66 -4.48 -10.00 4.83
C PHE A 66 -4.67 -9.97 3.32
N PRO A 67 -5.67 -10.71 2.78
CA PRO A 67 -5.96 -10.67 1.36
C PRO A 67 -6.48 -9.29 0.92
N ILE A 68 -6.30 -9.02 -0.35
CA ILE A 68 -6.91 -7.90 -1.04
C ILE A 68 -7.79 -8.42 -2.18
N GLU A 69 -8.90 -7.77 -2.44
CA GLU A 69 -9.68 -8.00 -3.66
C GLU A 69 -9.50 -6.83 -4.61
N ILE A 70 -9.16 -7.13 -5.86
CA ILE A 70 -9.07 -6.16 -6.93
C ILE A 70 -10.33 -6.24 -7.76
N LEU A 71 -11.03 -5.13 -7.91
CA LEU A 71 -12.18 -4.96 -8.80
C LEU A 71 -11.80 -4.00 -9.92
N GLN A 72 -11.65 -4.51 -11.14
CA GLN A 72 -11.25 -3.70 -12.29
C GLN A 72 -12.44 -3.30 -13.15
N ARG A 73 -12.51 -2.01 -13.46
CA ARG A 73 -13.46 -1.42 -14.42
C ARG A 73 -12.68 -0.56 -15.43
N PRO A 74 -13.29 -0.18 -16.57
CA PRO A 74 -12.59 0.64 -17.57
C PRO A 74 -12.09 1.99 -17.05
N ASP A 75 -12.82 2.60 -16.11
CA ASP A 75 -12.58 3.95 -15.59
C ASP A 75 -11.85 3.97 -14.25
N ARG A 76 -11.70 2.81 -13.60
CA ARG A 76 -11.06 2.70 -12.27
C ARG A 76 -10.68 1.27 -11.91
N VAL A 77 -9.72 1.16 -11.02
CA VAL A 77 -9.43 -0.08 -10.28
C VAL A 77 -9.70 0.20 -8.79
N VAL A 78 -10.39 -0.72 -8.13
CA VAL A 78 -10.68 -0.62 -6.69
C VAL A 78 -9.97 -1.76 -5.99
N LEU A 79 -9.15 -1.43 -4.99
CA LEU A 79 -8.58 -2.39 -4.08
C LEU A 79 -9.40 -2.38 -2.79
N LEU A 80 -9.94 -3.53 -2.44
CA LEU A 80 -10.60 -3.77 -1.17
C LEU A 80 -9.64 -4.54 -0.27
N TYR A 81 -9.44 -4.03 0.93
CA TYR A 81 -8.56 -4.64 1.92
C TYR A 81 -9.41 -5.29 3.00
N GLU A 82 -9.17 -6.57 3.30
CA GLU A 82 -9.75 -7.17 4.49
C GLU A 82 -9.30 -6.41 5.74
N ASN A 83 -8.04 -6.04 5.77
CA ASN A 83 -7.48 -5.24 6.86
C ASN A 83 -8.22 -3.90 7.02
N ASN A 84 -8.85 -3.69 8.18
CA ASN A 84 -9.63 -2.50 8.54
C ASN A 84 -10.80 -2.18 7.61
N ASN A 85 -11.30 -3.14 6.81
CA ASN A 85 -12.38 -2.94 5.81
C ASN A 85 -12.14 -1.72 4.92
N LEU A 86 -10.89 -1.50 4.52
CA LEU A 86 -10.51 -0.34 3.74
C LEU A 86 -10.78 -0.58 2.26
N PHE A 87 -10.95 0.51 1.55
CA PHE A 87 -10.93 0.52 0.09
C PHE A 87 -10.01 1.62 -0.42
N HIS A 88 -9.47 1.39 -1.60
CA HIS A 88 -8.65 2.37 -2.30
C HIS A 88 -9.05 2.42 -3.77
N ILE A 89 -9.27 3.62 -4.31
CA ILE A 89 -9.72 3.82 -5.69
C ILE A 89 -8.58 4.43 -6.51
N VAL A 90 -8.22 3.73 -7.57
CA VAL A 90 -7.28 4.20 -8.59
C VAL A 90 -8.08 4.61 -9.82
N TYR A 91 -8.11 5.87 -10.16
CA TYR A 91 -8.84 6.39 -11.32
C TYR A 91 -8.02 6.20 -12.59
N THR A 92 -8.59 5.47 -13.59
CA THR A 92 -7.93 5.16 -14.87
C THR A 92 -8.60 5.86 -16.07
N ASP A 93 -9.41 6.87 -15.81
CA ASP A 93 -10.17 7.62 -16.81
C ASP A 93 -9.41 8.83 -17.42
N GLY A 94 -8.11 8.95 -17.10
CA GLY A 94 -7.24 9.99 -17.62
C GLY A 94 -7.29 11.31 -16.86
N ARG A 95 -7.98 11.36 -15.70
CA ARG A 95 -7.95 12.53 -14.83
C ARG A 95 -6.57 12.70 -14.17
N GLY A 96 -6.24 13.94 -13.80
CA GLY A 96 -5.10 14.23 -12.93
C GLY A 96 -5.50 14.29 -11.44
N HIS A 97 -4.51 14.46 -10.57
CA HIS A 97 -4.75 14.75 -9.16
C HIS A 97 -5.45 16.11 -8.99
N PRO A 98 -6.40 16.23 -8.02
CA PRO A 98 -6.96 17.51 -7.65
C PRO A 98 -5.89 18.51 -7.21
N LYS A 99 -6.04 19.79 -7.58
CA LYS A 99 -5.08 20.83 -7.17
C LYS A 99 -5.14 21.14 -5.68
N ASP A 100 -6.34 21.07 -5.11
CA ASP A 100 -6.62 21.37 -3.70
C ASP A 100 -6.92 20.04 -2.96
N LEU A 101 -5.94 19.14 -2.96
CA LEU A 101 -6.10 17.84 -2.34
C LEU A 101 -5.89 17.94 -0.82
N GLU A 102 -6.94 17.65 -0.06
CA GLU A 102 -6.83 17.51 1.39
C GLU A 102 -6.04 16.24 1.74
N PRO A 103 -5.12 16.28 2.73
CA PRO A 103 -4.34 15.13 3.13
C PRO A 103 -5.19 13.96 3.63
N LEU A 104 -5.03 12.80 3.02
CA LEU A 104 -5.80 11.57 3.29
C LEU A 104 -4.92 10.49 3.93
N TRP A 105 -5.55 9.52 4.60
CA TRP A 105 -4.85 8.36 5.14
C TRP A 105 -4.21 7.48 4.05
N SER A 106 -4.88 7.32 2.93
CA SER A 106 -4.41 6.48 1.82
C SER A 106 -4.03 7.28 0.57
N GLY A 107 -4.01 8.60 0.66
CA GLY A 107 -3.74 9.45 -0.50
C GLY A 107 -4.84 9.42 -1.56
N HIS A 108 -4.56 10.04 -2.70
CA HIS A 108 -5.38 10.03 -3.90
C HIS A 108 -4.60 9.41 -5.05
N SER A 109 -5.19 8.43 -5.74
CA SER A 109 -4.52 7.68 -6.79
C SER A 109 -5.14 7.87 -8.16
N ILE A 110 -4.27 8.03 -9.13
CA ILE A 110 -4.59 7.92 -10.56
C ILE A 110 -3.80 6.76 -11.15
N GLY A 111 -4.31 6.15 -12.20
CA GLY A 111 -3.66 5.04 -12.86
C GLY A 111 -3.58 5.21 -14.37
N LYS A 112 -2.53 4.68 -14.94
CA LYS A 112 -2.28 4.66 -16.37
C LYS A 112 -1.82 3.28 -16.80
N TRP A 113 -2.36 2.80 -17.90
CA TRP A 113 -1.90 1.56 -18.50
C TRP A 113 -0.74 1.80 -19.45
N GLU A 114 0.40 1.20 -19.17
CA GLU A 114 1.56 1.15 -20.04
C GLU A 114 1.74 -0.27 -20.59
N GLY A 115 1.17 -0.53 -21.77
CA GLY A 115 1.05 -1.90 -22.30
C GLY A 115 0.20 -2.78 -21.37
N ASP A 116 0.83 -3.81 -20.80
CA ASP A 116 0.22 -4.78 -19.89
C ASP A 116 0.44 -4.45 -18.39
N THR A 117 1.00 -3.30 -18.10
CA THR A 117 1.29 -2.86 -16.74
C THR A 117 0.39 -1.69 -16.35
N LEU A 118 -0.27 -1.78 -15.21
CA LEU A 118 -0.94 -0.66 -14.58
C LEU A 118 0.09 0.08 -13.71
N GLU A 119 0.43 1.30 -14.08
CA GLU A 119 1.13 2.25 -13.23
C GLU A 119 0.11 3.00 -12.38
N VAL A 120 0.37 3.08 -11.09
CA VAL A 120 -0.45 3.82 -10.12
C VAL A 120 0.41 4.90 -9.49
N ASP A 121 -0.09 6.12 -9.52
CA ASP A 121 0.53 7.30 -8.95
C ASP A 121 -0.32 7.79 -7.78
N THR A 122 0.25 7.88 -6.58
CA THR A 122 -0.48 8.23 -5.35
C THR A 122 0.24 9.33 -4.59
N VAL A 123 -0.49 10.41 -4.30
CA VAL A 123 -0.02 11.59 -3.55
C VAL A 123 -1.06 12.04 -2.52
N GLY A 124 -0.75 13.04 -1.72
CA GLY A 124 -1.68 13.66 -0.77
C GLY A 124 -1.92 12.83 0.47
N PHE A 125 -0.87 12.26 1.01
CA PHE A 125 -0.90 11.53 2.29
C PHE A 125 -0.87 12.49 3.48
N ASN A 126 -1.51 12.09 4.58
CA ASN A 126 -1.26 12.71 5.87
C ASN A 126 -0.04 12.08 6.56
N GLU A 127 0.54 12.76 7.55
CA GLU A 127 1.73 12.29 8.27
C GLU A 127 1.41 11.33 9.44
N LYS A 128 0.21 10.72 9.46
CA LYS A 128 -0.29 9.96 10.63
C LYS A 128 -0.03 8.46 10.54
N THR A 129 0.69 8.01 9.53
CA THR A 129 0.96 6.60 9.27
C THR A 129 2.45 6.33 9.12
N VAL A 130 2.80 5.06 9.05
CA VAL A 130 4.14 4.57 8.71
C VAL A 130 4.06 3.70 7.44
N LEU A 131 5.18 3.51 6.75
CA LEU A 131 5.20 2.71 5.53
C LEU A 131 5.03 1.20 5.79
N ASP A 132 5.49 0.72 6.94
CA ASP A 132 5.48 -0.69 7.34
C ASP A 132 5.49 -0.85 8.87
N THR A 133 5.39 -2.10 9.36
CA THR A 133 5.41 -2.39 10.81
C THR A 133 6.75 -2.14 11.49
N ARG A 134 7.84 -1.98 10.71
CA ARG A 134 9.15 -1.56 11.25
C ARG A 134 9.10 -0.09 11.71
N GLY A 135 8.11 0.67 11.25
CA GLY A 135 7.97 2.09 11.53
C GLY A 135 8.84 2.97 10.63
N ASN A 136 9.04 2.56 9.37
CA ASN A 136 9.68 3.42 8.38
C ASN A 136 8.81 4.65 8.15
N PRO A 137 9.32 5.87 8.44
CA PRO A 137 8.52 7.07 8.42
C PRO A 137 8.29 7.59 7.00
N HIS A 138 7.24 8.38 6.85
CA HIS A 138 7.04 9.24 5.70
C HIS A 138 6.48 10.59 6.15
N SER A 139 6.51 11.57 5.26
CA SER A 139 5.91 12.88 5.47
C SER A 139 4.68 13.10 4.57
N ASP A 140 4.11 14.29 4.62
CA ASP A 140 3.08 14.76 3.70
C ASP A 140 3.58 14.93 2.24
N ALA A 141 4.91 14.93 2.04
CA ALA A 141 5.54 14.93 0.73
C ALA A 141 5.66 13.53 0.11
N LEU A 142 5.10 12.50 0.76
CA LEU A 142 5.13 11.13 0.24
C LEU A 142 4.45 11.05 -1.14
N HIS A 143 5.16 10.46 -2.08
CA HIS A 143 4.70 10.08 -3.40
C HIS A 143 4.99 8.59 -3.59
N VAL A 144 3.98 7.82 -3.92
CA VAL A 144 4.06 6.37 -4.12
C VAL A 144 3.76 6.06 -5.57
N ILE A 145 4.69 5.40 -6.25
CA ILE A 145 4.53 4.93 -7.64
C ILE A 145 4.56 3.41 -7.63
N GLU A 146 3.53 2.79 -8.18
CA GLU A 146 3.38 1.34 -8.17
C GLU A 146 3.15 0.79 -9.57
N HIS A 147 3.59 -0.43 -9.79
CA HIS A 147 3.33 -1.16 -11.01
C HIS A 147 2.71 -2.52 -10.70
N PHE A 148 1.57 -2.78 -11.33
CA PHE A 148 0.88 -4.06 -11.28
C PHE A 148 0.93 -4.69 -12.66
N LYS A 149 1.63 -5.82 -12.78
CA LYS A 149 1.73 -6.57 -14.03
C LYS A 149 1.30 -8.00 -13.82
N ARG A 150 0.20 -8.41 -14.43
CA ARG A 150 -0.19 -9.82 -14.41
C ARG A 150 0.79 -10.63 -15.27
N THR A 151 1.56 -11.52 -14.64
CA THR A 151 2.62 -12.28 -15.31
C THR A 151 2.13 -13.62 -15.87
N ASP A 152 1.11 -14.17 -15.24
CA ASP A 152 0.46 -15.42 -15.64
C ASP A 152 -0.98 -15.49 -15.10
N ALA A 153 -1.58 -16.69 -15.15
CA ALA A 153 -2.96 -16.89 -14.69
C ALA A 153 -3.14 -16.64 -13.17
N THR A 154 -2.08 -16.76 -12.38
CA THR A 154 -2.13 -16.80 -10.91
C THR A 154 -1.23 -15.81 -10.21
N HIS A 155 -0.44 -15.01 -10.96
CA HIS A 155 0.50 -14.08 -10.32
C HIS A 155 0.43 -12.67 -10.90
N ILE A 156 0.63 -11.69 -10.00
CA ILE A 156 0.91 -10.30 -10.33
C ILE A 156 2.31 -9.99 -9.80
N ALA A 157 3.22 -9.58 -10.72
CA ALA A 157 4.44 -8.89 -10.33
C ALA A 157 4.06 -7.47 -9.89
N TYR A 158 4.52 -7.09 -8.72
CA TYR A 158 4.27 -5.79 -8.11
C TYR A 158 5.58 -5.15 -7.69
N ASP A 159 5.76 -3.90 -8.03
CA ASP A 159 6.81 -3.07 -7.47
C ASP A 159 6.25 -1.74 -6.99
N VAL A 160 6.87 -1.21 -5.96
CA VAL A 160 6.55 0.10 -5.40
C VAL A 160 7.80 0.94 -5.24
N THR A 161 7.74 2.16 -5.75
CA THR A 161 8.76 3.19 -5.53
C THR A 161 8.24 4.18 -4.50
N ILE A 162 9.05 4.44 -3.50
CA ILE A 162 8.79 5.44 -2.45
C ILE A 162 9.66 6.65 -2.74
N GLU A 163 9.01 7.77 -2.91
CA GLU A 163 9.63 9.09 -3.05
C GLU A 163 9.11 9.99 -1.92
N ASP A 164 9.98 10.49 -1.10
CA ASP A 164 9.66 11.45 -0.04
C ASP A 164 10.92 12.24 0.28
N PRO A 165 11.10 13.44 -0.30
CA PRO A 165 12.34 14.20 -0.16
C PRO A 165 12.60 14.71 1.26
N LYS A 166 11.58 14.73 2.15
CA LYS A 166 11.75 15.05 3.57
C LYS A 166 12.27 13.83 4.34
N ALA A 167 11.84 12.62 3.97
CA ALA A 167 12.22 11.39 4.65
C ALA A 167 13.45 10.69 4.02
N TYR A 168 13.61 10.76 2.71
CA TYR A 168 14.62 10.00 1.97
C TYR A 168 15.41 10.90 1.02
N THR A 169 16.74 10.73 0.98
CA THR A 169 17.62 11.54 0.11
C THR A 169 17.54 11.15 -1.36
N LYS A 170 16.93 10.02 -1.70
CA LYS A 170 16.64 9.55 -3.05
C LYS A 170 15.49 8.52 -3.02
N PRO A 171 14.78 8.31 -4.13
CA PRO A 171 13.80 7.24 -4.26
C PRO A 171 14.39 5.85 -3.99
N TRP A 172 13.54 4.94 -3.49
CA TRP A 172 13.88 3.54 -3.29
C TRP A 172 12.69 2.63 -3.62
N LYS A 173 12.97 1.35 -3.86
CA LYS A 173 11.98 0.37 -4.33
C LYS A 173 11.85 -0.83 -3.42
N ASN A 174 10.67 -1.45 -3.48
CA ASN A 174 10.40 -2.78 -2.96
C ASN A 174 9.63 -3.57 -4.02
N VAL A 175 9.97 -4.85 -4.21
CA VAL A 175 9.38 -5.71 -5.24
C VAL A 175 8.77 -6.94 -4.60
N ARG A 176 7.60 -7.37 -5.08
CA ARG A 176 6.83 -8.51 -4.56
C ARG A 176 6.11 -9.25 -5.67
N THR A 177 5.56 -10.40 -5.30
CA THR A 177 4.63 -11.14 -6.15
C THR A 177 3.35 -11.41 -5.37
N PHE A 178 2.20 -11.07 -5.95
CA PHE A 178 0.89 -11.43 -5.42
C PHE A 178 0.42 -12.72 -6.05
N THR A 179 -0.24 -13.57 -5.27
CA THR A 179 -0.76 -14.87 -5.71
C THR A 179 -2.28 -14.86 -5.71
N LEU A 180 -2.88 -15.26 -6.82
CA LEU A 180 -4.35 -15.36 -6.95
C LEU A 180 -4.88 -16.48 -6.05
N MET A 181 -5.91 -16.18 -5.28
CA MET A 181 -6.57 -17.08 -4.34
C MET A 181 -8.04 -17.28 -4.75
N PRO A 182 -8.33 -18.10 -5.77
CA PRO A 182 -9.64 -18.14 -6.43
C PRO A 182 -10.78 -18.65 -5.54
N ASN A 183 -10.45 -19.31 -4.42
CA ASN A 183 -11.43 -19.85 -3.47
C ASN A 183 -11.51 -19.05 -2.16
N TRP A 184 -10.81 -17.90 -2.09
CA TRP A 184 -10.88 -17.03 -0.94
C TRP A 184 -11.94 -15.94 -1.14
N ASN A 185 -12.49 -15.49 -0.02
CA ASN A 185 -13.33 -14.30 0.07
C ASN A 185 -12.73 -13.39 1.14
N LEU A 186 -12.94 -12.09 1.00
CA LEU A 186 -12.64 -11.17 2.09
C LEU A 186 -13.59 -11.45 3.25
N MET A 187 -13.04 -11.43 4.45
CA MET A 187 -13.82 -11.56 5.68
C MET A 187 -14.06 -10.20 6.30
N GLU A 188 -15.03 -10.13 7.20
CA GLU A 188 -15.24 -8.96 8.02
C GLU A 188 -14.07 -8.80 8.99
N PHE A 189 -13.57 -7.59 9.11
CA PHE A 189 -12.51 -7.23 10.04
C PHE A 189 -13.06 -6.28 11.10
N SER A 190 -12.89 -6.63 12.38
CA SER A 190 -13.23 -5.75 13.50
C SER A 190 -11.98 -5.53 14.35
N CYS A 191 -11.40 -4.34 14.27
CA CYS A 191 -10.17 -4.03 14.99
C CYS A 191 -10.35 -4.00 16.50
N GLU A 192 -11.51 -3.56 16.99
CA GLU A 192 -11.78 -3.46 18.43
C GLU A 192 -12.19 -4.80 19.04
N GLU A 193 -12.65 -5.75 18.23
CA GLU A 193 -13.06 -7.05 18.72
C GLU A 193 -11.84 -7.92 19.07
N ASN A 194 -11.75 -8.33 20.35
CA ASN A 194 -10.58 -9.05 20.90
C ASN A 194 -9.24 -8.30 20.82
N ASN A 195 -9.25 -7.00 20.68
CA ASN A 195 -8.03 -6.20 20.69
C ASN A 195 -7.46 -6.12 22.11
N LYS A 196 -6.65 -7.13 22.46
CA LYS A 196 -6.00 -7.22 23.76
C LYS A 196 -4.97 -6.13 24.00
N ASP A 197 -4.35 -5.63 22.95
CA ASP A 197 -3.34 -4.58 23.05
C ASP A 197 -3.93 -3.29 23.61
N VAL A 198 -5.15 -2.93 23.21
CA VAL A 198 -5.88 -1.79 23.77
C VAL A 198 -6.43 -2.10 25.14
N THR A 199 -7.05 -3.29 25.34
CA THR A 199 -7.73 -3.64 26.59
C THR A 199 -6.77 -4.01 27.72
N GLU A 200 -5.61 -4.57 27.41
CA GLU A 200 -4.58 -4.99 28.39
C GLU A 200 -3.48 -3.92 28.58
N GLY A 201 -3.57 -2.78 27.86
CA GLY A 201 -2.65 -1.66 28.02
C GLY A 201 -1.23 -1.92 27.50
N HIS A 202 -1.08 -2.82 26.53
CA HIS A 202 0.21 -3.10 25.89
C HIS A 202 0.64 -1.94 24.95
N ILE A 203 -0.29 -1.07 24.57
CA ILE A 203 -0.05 0.14 23.79
C ILE A 203 -0.19 1.34 24.75
N LYS A 204 0.82 2.19 24.78
CA LYS A 204 0.84 3.43 25.57
C LYS A 204 0.56 4.62 24.66
#